data_9fafd8f185ccc71ac48da7ae9f825d34
#
_entry.id   9fafd8f185ccc71ac48da7ae9f825d34
#
_cell.length_a   1.000
_cell.length_b   1.000
_cell.length_c   1.000
_cell.angle_alpha   90.00
_cell.angle_beta   90.00
_cell.angle_gamma   90.00
#
_symmetry.space_group_name_H-M   'P 1'
#
loop_
_entity.id
_entity.type
_entity.pdbx_description
1 polymer ?
#
loop_
_entity_poly.entity_id
_entity_poly.type
_entity_poly.pdbx_seq_one_letter_code
_entity_poly.pdbx_strand_id
1 'polypeptide(L)'
;MIEGYPNDDIVRRRGILRHRKKHLQNLEDMILVKINEIEMFMDSITNSRIRLIIRLRFINGLQWEEVARQMGGGNTEDTCRKMLDRYLEKENDL
;
A
#
# COMPACT_ATOMS: atom_id res chain seq x y z
N MET A 1 45.00 -27.04 1.94
CA MET A 1 44.46 -27.06 1.63
C MET A 1 43.57 -27.16 1.75
N ILE A 2 43.06 -27.09 1.80
CA ILE A 2 42.23 -27.23 1.74
C ILE A 2 41.45 -27.10 1.35
N GLU A 3 41.81 -26.83 0.94
CA GLU A 3 41.09 -26.81 0.09
C GLU A 3 39.99 -27.26 0.12
N GLY A 4 39.87 -27.82 0.61
CA GLY A 4 38.75 -28.59 0.67
C GLY A 4 37.52 -28.00 1.08
N TYR A 5 37.53 -26.90 1.66
CA TYR A 5 36.29 -26.22 1.98
C TYR A 5 36.22 -24.98 1.17
N PRO A 6 36.11 -25.16 -0.09
CA PRO A 6 35.99 -24.04 -0.92
C PRO A 6 34.89 -23.21 -0.52
N ASN A 7 34.30 -23.66 0.35
CA ASN A 7 33.00 -23.33 0.31
C ASN A 7 32.44 -22.60 1.49
N ASP A 8 33.32 -22.05 2.35
CA ASP A 8 32.89 -21.14 3.38
C ASP A 8 32.21 -19.91 2.76
N ASP A 9 32.77 -19.37 1.69
CA ASP A 9 32.14 -18.26 0.99
C ASP A 9 30.85 -18.67 0.31
N ILE A 10 30.82 -19.84 -0.29
CA ILE A 10 29.61 -20.35 -0.94
C ILE A 10 28.52 -20.63 0.10
N VAL A 11 28.89 -21.26 1.20
CA VAL A 11 27.94 -21.55 2.30
C VAL A 11 27.39 -20.24 2.86
N ARG A 12 28.26 -19.27 3.06
CA ARG A 12 27.85 -17.96 3.56
C ARG A 12 26.89 -17.27 2.59
N ARG A 13 27.20 -17.28 1.31
CA ARG A 13 26.33 -16.68 0.29
C ARG A 13 24.99 -17.35 0.23
N ARG A 14 24.94 -18.69 0.32
CA ARG A 14 23.69 -19.43 0.37
C ARG A 14 22.86 -19.06 1.60
N GLY A 15 23.53 -18.93 2.74
CA GLY A 15 22.86 -18.48 3.98
C GLY A 15 22.28 -17.10 3.84
N ILE A 16 23.02 -16.16 3.27
CA ILE A 16 22.53 -14.80 3.03
C ILE A 16 21.35 -14.80 2.08
N LEU A 17 21.42 -15.57 1.00
CA LEU A 17 20.34 -15.67 0.03
C LEU A 17 19.07 -16.26 0.64
N ARG A 18 19.22 -17.31 1.45
CA ARG A 18 18.07 -17.88 2.17
C ARG A 18 17.45 -16.86 3.11
N HIS A 19 18.29 -16.13 3.83
CA HIS A 19 17.81 -15.12 4.77
C HIS A 19 17.06 -14.01 4.03
N ARG A 20 17.60 -13.54 2.91
CA ARG A 20 16.96 -12.52 2.09
C ARG A 20 15.64 -13.01 1.50
N LYS A 21 15.62 -14.25 1.02
CA LYS A 21 14.39 -14.84 0.48
C LYS A 21 13.31 -14.91 1.55
N LYS A 22 13.66 -15.37 2.74
CA LYS A 22 12.73 -15.45 3.85
C LYS A 22 12.23 -14.07 4.24
N HIS A 23 13.13 -13.09 4.29
CA HIS A 23 12.78 -11.71 4.60
C HIS A 23 11.79 -11.14 3.57
N LEU A 24 12.04 -11.37 2.28
CA LEU A 24 11.15 -10.94 1.21
C LEU A 24 9.78 -11.61 1.33
N GLN A 25 9.73 -12.90 1.64
CA GLN A 25 8.47 -13.60 1.85
C GLN A 25 7.69 -13.00 3.02
N ASN A 26 8.37 -12.68 4.12
CA ASN A 26 7.74 -12.04 5.26
C ASN A 26 7.17 -10.67 4.89
N LEU A 27 7.92 -9.88 4.09
CA LEU A 27 7.44 -8.59 3.62
C LEU A 27 6.24 -8.74 2.69
N GLU A 28 6.25 -9.72 1.80
CA GLU A 28 5.12 -10.01 0.92
C GLU A 28 3.88 -10.35 1.73
N ASP A 29 4.03 -11.18 2.76
CA ASP A 29 2.91 -11.56 3.62
C ASP A 29 2.36 -10.34 4.36
N MET A 30 3.23 -9.48 4.87
CA MET A 30 2.82 -8.24 5.54
C MET A 30 2.07 -7.31 4.59
N ILE A 31 2.54 -7.20 3.34
CA ILE A 31 1.89 -6.38 2.32
C ILE A 31 0.49 -6.92 2.03
N LEU A 32 0.36 -8.24 1.88
CA LEU A 32 -0.94 -8.87 1.63
C LEU A 32 -1.92 -8.61 2.77
N VAL A 33 -1.46 -8.72 4.01
CA VAL A 33 -2.30 -8.41 5.17
C VAL A 33 -2.77 -6.96 5.12
N LYS A 34 -1.86 -6.02 4.81
CA LYS A 34 -2.23 -4.62 4.73
C LYS A 34 -3.19 -4.33 3.58
N ILE A 35 -3.01 -4.96 2.43
CA ILE A 35 -3.94 -4.83 1.30
C ILE A 35 -5.32 -5.31 1.71
N ASN A 36 -5.41 -6.45 2.37
CA ASN A 36 -6.69 -6.98 2.84
C ASN A 36 -7.37 -6.04 3.83
N GLU A 37 -6.61 -5.46 4.76
CA GLU A 37 -7.14 -4.49 5.71
C GLU A 37 -7.70 -3.26 5.00
N ILE A 38 -7.00 -2.75 3.98
CA ILE A 38 -7.45 -1.62 3.19
C ILE A 38 -8.71 -1.97 2.42
N GLU A 39 -8.76 -3.14 1.80
CA GLU A 39 -9.93 -3.59 1.06
C GLU A 39 -11.15 -3.73 1.98
N MET A 40 -10.97 -4.31 3.15
CA MET A 40 -12.05 -4.42 4.14
C MET A 40 -12.54 -3.05 4.58
N PHE A 41 -11.61 -2.13 4.81
CA PHE A 41 -11.96 -0.75 5.15
C PHE A 41 -12.76 -0.10 4.02
N MET A 42 -12.30 -0.26 2.78
CA MET A 42 -12.99 0.30 1.62
C MET A 42 -14.38 -0.30 1.44
N ASP A 43 -14.54 -1.58 1.67
CA ASP A 43 -15.84 -2.24 1.58
C ASP A 43 -16.81 -1.69 2.63
N SER A 44 -16.30 -1.21 3.75
CA SER A 44 -17.14 -0.61 4.80
C SER A 44 -17.62 0.79 4.43
N ILE A 45 -17.00 1.42 3.43
CA ILE A 45 -17.38 2.76 3.01
C ILE A 45 -18.56 2.70 2.04
N THR A 46 -19.69 3.26 2.44
CA THR A 46 -20.88 3.25 1.59
C THR A 46 -20.86 4.32 0.51
N ASN A 47 -20.11 5.39 0.72
CA ASN A 47 -20.05 6.48 -0.24
C ASN A 47 -19.05 6.14 -1.37
N SER A 48 -19.58 5.96 -2.58
CA SER A 48 -18.77 5.56 -3.73
C SER A 48 -17.74 6.61 -4.13
N ARG A 49 -18.02 7.88 -3.92
CA ARG A 49 -17.09 8.97 -4.23
C ARG A 49 -15.88 8.93 -3.31
N ILE A 50 -16.13 8.72 -2.02
CA ILE A 50 -15.03 8.59 -1.04
C ILE A 50 -14.17 7.37 -1.36
N ARG A 51 -14.80 6.23 -1.69
CA ARG A 51 -14.05 5.04 -2.09
C ARG A 51 -13.15 5.32 -3.29
N LEU A 52 -13.69 6.03 -4.28
CA LEU A 52 -12.92 6.36 -5.48
C LEU A 52 -11.74 7.27 -5.16
N ILE A 53 -11.95 8.29 -4.34
CA ILE A 53 -10.87 9.18 -3.91
C ILE A 53 -9.76 8.41 -3.22
N ILE A 54 -10.11 7.56 -2.29
CA ILE A 54 -9.14 6.75 -1.55
C ILE A 54 -8.37 5.84 -2.50
N ARG A 55 -9.06 5.18 -3.41
CA ARG A 55 -8.44 4.31 -4.40
C ARG A 55 -7.45 5.07 -5.28
N LEU A 56 -7.88 6.19 -5.83
CA LEU A 56 -7.04 6.97 -6.74
C LEU A 56 -5.83 7.55 -6.02
N ARG A 57 -6.04 8.12 -4.85
CA ARG A 57 -4.96 8.81 -4.13
C ARG A 57 -3.99 7.84 -3.46
N PHE A 58 -4.51 6.85 -2.72
CA PHE A 58 -3.69 6.04 -1.84
C PHE A 58 -3.30 4.69 -2.42
N ILE A 59 -4.13 4.10 -3.24
CA ILE A 59 -3.81 2.81 -3.87
C ILE A 59 -3.07 3.04 -5.18
N ASN A 60 -3.59 3.92 -6.03
CA ASN A 60 -2.97 4.21 -7.32
C ASN A 60 -1.85 5.25 -7.23
N GLY A 61 -1.74 5.95 -6.11
CA GLY A 61 -0.66 6.90 -5.86
C GLY A 61 -0.74 8.19 -6.67
N LEU A 62 -1.93 8.56 -7.13
CA LEU A 62 -2.09 9.74 -7.97
C LEU A 62 -2.01 11.03 -7.16
N GLN A 63 -1.50 12.09 -7.79
CA GLN A 63 -1.52 13.41 -7.21
C GLN A 63 -2.97 13.93 -7.16
N TRP A 64 -3.25 14.81 -6.23
CA TRP A 64 -4.62 15.34 -6.05
C TRP A 64 -5.18 15.96 -7.32
N GLU A 65 -4.34 16.58 -8.12
CA GLU A 65 -4.75 17.17 -9.41
C GLU A 65 -5.32 16.08 -10.33
N GLU A 66 -4.64 14.93 -10.41
CA GLU A 66 -5.10 13.83 -11.24
C GLU A 66 -6.33 13.16 -10.65
N VAL A 67 -6.40 13.04 -9.33
CA VAL A 67 -7.58 12.53 -8.64
C VAL A 67 -8.80 13.38 -9.04
N ALA A 68 -8.67 14.69 -8.95
CA ALA A 68 -9.75 15.61 -9.30
C ALA A 68 -10.17 15.46 -10.76
N ARG A 69 -9.19 15.31 -11.65
CA ARG A 69 -9.47 15.11 -13.09
C ARG A 69 -10.25 13.84 -13.33
N GLN A 70 -9.86 12.75 -12.70
CA GLN A 70 -10.53 11.46 -12.87
C GLN A 70 -11.90 11.41 -12.21
N MET A 71 -12.10 12.17 -11.15
CA MET A 71 -13.42 12.30 -10.54
C MET A 71 -14.39 13.02 -11.48
N GLY A 72 -13.90 13.94 -12.29
CA GLY A 72 -14.72 14.69 -13.24
C GLY A 72 -15.72 15.62 -12.58
N GLY A 73 -16.68 16.09 -13.36
CA GLY A 73 -17.80 16.84 -12.84
C GLY A 73 -17.47 18.18 -12.18
N GLY A 74 -16.35 18.80 -12.58
CA GLY A 74 -15.97 20.07 -11.99
C GLY A 74 -15.31 19.98 -10.62
N ASN A 75 -14.96 18.77 -10.19
CA ASN A 75 -14.24 18.61 -8.93
C ASN A 75 -12.83 19.18 -9.02
N THR A 76 -12.42 19.89 -7.98
CA THR A 76 -11.07 20.44 -7.85
C THR A 76 -10.28 19.65 -6.82
N GLU A 77 -8.98 19.89 -6.74
CA GLU A 77 -8.13 19.31 -5.70
C GLU A 77 -8.71 19.58 -4.31
N ASP A 78 -9.05 20.85 -4.07
CA ASP A 78 -9.59 21.26 -2.77
C ASP A 78 -10.89 20.55 -2.45
N THR A 79 -11.77 20.42 -3.43
CA THR A 79 -13.05 19.73 -3.23
C THR A 79 -12.81 18.27 -2.84
N CYS A 80 -11.91 17.60 -3.53
CA CYS A 80 -11.60 16.20 -3.25
C CYS A 80 -10.98 16.03 -1.86
N ARG A 81 -10.00 16.86 -1.51
CA ARG A 81 -9.38 16.84 -0.19
C ARG A 81 -10.39 17.08 0.92
N LYS A 82 -11.23 18.08 0.73
CA LYS A 82 -12.24 18.44 1.74
C LYS A 82 -13.26 17.32 1.92
N MET A 83 -13.67 16.69 0.83
CA MET A 83 -14.56 15.53 0.93
C MET A 83 -13.97 14.44 1.80
N LEU A 84 -12.71 14.09 1.55
CA LEU A 84 -12.03 13.06 2.31
C LEU A 84 -11.85 13.47 3.77
N ASP A 85 -11.39 14.69 4.00
CA ASP A 85 -11.17 15.20 5.35
C ASP A 85 -12.45 15.18 6.18
N ARG A 86 -13.57 15.61 5.60
CA ARG A 86 -14.87 15.58 6.28
C ARG A 86 -15.30 14.17 6.61
N TYR A 87 -15.07 13.24 5.70
CA TYR A 87 -15.41 11.85 5.93
C TYR A 87 -14.58 11.28 7.08
N LEU A 88 -13.28 11.53 7.09
CA LEU A 88 -12.39 11.05 8.15
C LEU A 88 -12.70 11.68 9.50
N GLU A 89 -13.08 12.95 9.52
CA GLU A 89 -13.51 13.61 10.75
C GLU A 89 -14.75 12.96 11.32
N LYS A 90 -15.73 12.65 10.48
CA LYS A 90 -16.94 11.96 10.91
C LYS A 90 -16.65 10.61 11.52
N GLU A 91 -15.73 9.84 10.90
CA GLU A 91 -15.38 8.54 11.40
C GLU A 91 -14.67 8.64 12.76
N ASN A 92 -13.90 9.71 12.96
CA ASN A 92 -13.19 9.91 14.23
C ASN A 92 -14.10 10.38 15.36
N ASP A 93 -15.25 10.97 15.03
CA ASP A 93 -16.22 11.44 16.01
C ASP A 93 -17.10 10.32 16.55
N LEU A 94 -16.95 9.14 16.00
CA LEU A 94 -17.66 7.96 16.46
C LEU A 94 -16.79 7.20 17.47
#